data_d0c86c1fa04c62c4123289a88f88b760
#
_entry.id   d0c86c1fa04c62c4123289a88f88b760
#
_cell.length_a   1.000
_cell.length_b   1.000
_cell.length_c   1.000
_cell.angle_alpha   90.00
_cell.angle_beta   90.00
_cell.angle_gamma   90.00
#
_symmetry.space_group_name_H-M   'P 1'
#
loop_
_entity.id
_entity.type
_entity.pdbx_description
1 polymer ?
#
loop_
_entity_poly.entity_id
_entity_poly.type
_entity_poly.pdbx_seq_one_letter_code
_entity_poly.pdbx_strand_id
1 'polypeptide(L)'
;MNDPLGDMLTRIRNAQMRGKSTVQTPASKLRAWVLDVLVDEGYIRGHEPAVGKDGHPAIEISLKYFDGTPVIREIKRVSKPGRRVYMGVKDIPSVRQGLGVSIVSTPQGVMSDAHARTANVGGEVLCTVF
;
A
#
# COMPACT_ATOMS: atom_id res chain seq x y z
N MET A 1 -18.97 -5.21 4.83
CA MET A 1 -18.65 -4.39 3.65
C MET A 1 -17.30 -4.83 3.08
N ASN A 2 -17.21 -4.93 1.75
CA ASN A 2 -16.02 -5.43 1.10
C ASN A 2 -14.97 -4.33 0.93
N ASP A 3 -13.75 -4.57 1.39
CA ASP A 3 -12.62 -3.65 1.24
C ASP A 3 -11.41 -4.41 0.70
N PRO A 4 -11.32 -4.56 -0.63
CA PRO A 4 -10.23 -5.34 -1.23
C PRO A 4 -8.83 -4.80 -0.90
N LEU A 5 -8.65 -3.48 -0.87
CA LEU A 5 -7.35 -2.90 -0.52
C LEU A 5 -7.03 -3.15 0.95
N GLY A 6 -8.00 -2.95 1.84
CA GLY A 6 -7.81 -3.25 3.25
C GLY A 6 -7.47 -4.72 3.50
N ASP A 7 -8.09 -5.63 2.74
CA ASP A 7 -7.77 -7.05 2.81
C ASP A 7 -6.31 -7.31 2.43
N MET A 8 -5.82 -6.66 1.37
CA MET A 8 -4.40 -6.80 0.97
C MET A 8 -3.47 -6.33 2.08
N LEU A 9 -3.75 -5.18 2.69
CA LEU A 9 -2.90 -4.66 3.77
C LEU A 9 -2.89 -5.61 4.97
N THR A 10 -4.04 -6.21 5.28
CA THR A 10 -4.15 -7.20 6.36
C THR A 10 -3.34 -8.45 6.04
N ARG A 11 -3.38 -8.93 4.78
CA ARG A 11 -2.59 -10.08 4.35
C ARG A 11 -1.10 -9.82 4.49
N ILE A 12 -0.63 -8.64 4.11
CA ILE A 12 0.77 -8.25 4.27
C ILE A 12 1.14 -8.27 5.75
N ARG A 13 0.32 -7.65 6.58
CA ARG A 13 0.56 -7.56 8.02
C ARG A 13 0.65 -8.94 8.66
N ASN A 14 -0.30 -9.82 8.36
CA ASN A 14 -0.33 -11.17 8.91
C ASN A 14 0.84 -12.02 8.43
N ALA A 15 1.21 -11.91 7.15
CA ALA A 15 2.34 -12.65 6.60
C ALA A 15 3.66 -12.24 7.26
N GLN A 16 3.83 -10.94 7.53
CA GLN A 16 5.01 -10.45 8.23
C GLN A 16 5.10 -10.97 9.67
N MET A 17 3.97 -11.05 10.36
CA MET A 17 3.93 -11.61 11.71
C MET A 17 4.36 -13.07 11.75
N ARG A 18 4.16 -13.80 10.66
CA ARG A 18 4.55 -15.21 10.53
C ARG A 18 5.92 -15.38 9.88
N GLY A 19 6.61 -14.30 9.57
CA GLY A 19 7.93 -14.36 8.95
C GLY A 19 7.94 -14.91 7.54
N LYS A 20 6.83 -14.80 6.80
CA LYS A 20 6.75 -15.33 5.43
C LYS A 20 7.52 -14.43 4.47
N SER A 21 8.14 -15.04 3.45
CA SER A 21 8.86 -14.28 2.42
C SER A 21 7.93 -13.70 1.37
N THR A 22 6.79 -14.35 1.11
CA THR A 22 5.82 -13.91 0.10
C THR A 22 4.40 -14.07 0.62
N VAL A 23 3.49 -13.32 -0.01
CA VAL A 23 2.05 -13.44 0.25
C VAL A 23 1.30 -13.10 -1.04
N GLN A 24 0.16 -13.75 -1.26
CA GLN A 24 -0.68 -13.50 -2.42
C GLN A 24 -1.91 -12.70 -2.06
N THR A 25 -2.35 -11.86 -3.00
CA THR A 25 -3.61 -11.14 -2.94
C THR A 25 -4.32 -11.27 -4.29
N PRO A 26 -5.66 -11.23 -4.33
CA PRO A 26 -6.35 -11.16 -5.62
C PRO A 26 -5.88 -9.96 -6.42
N ALA A 27 -5.77 -10.13 -7.74
CA ALA A 27 -5.26 -9.08 -8.61
C ALA A 27 -6.27 -7.95 -8.82
N SER A 28 -5.78 -6.71 -8.85
CA SER A 28 -6.52 -5.55 -9.33
C SER A 28 -5.52 -4.45 -9.66
N LYS A 29 -5.95 -3.52 -10.52
CA LYS A 29 -5.09 -2.39 -10.89
C LYS A 29 -4.73 -1.53 -9.68
N LEU A 30 -5.71 -1.23 -8.82
CA LEU A 30 -5.48 -0.40 -7.65
C LEU A 30 -4.47 -1.03 -6.71
N ARG A 31 -4.62 -2.33 -6.44
CA ARG A 31 -3.67 -3.05 -5.58
C ARG A 31 -2.26 -3.02 -6.17
N ALA A 32 -2.14 -3.25 -7.47
CA ALA A 32 -0.84 -3.21 -8.14
C ALA A 32 -0.20 -1.83 -8.03
N TRP A 33 -0.97 -0.76 -8.23
CA TRP A 33 -0.47 0.61 -8.13
C TRP A 33 -0.01 0.96 -6.71
N VAL A 34 -0.74 0.51 -5.70
CA VAL A 34 -0.32 0.70 -4.30
C VAL A 34 0.98 -0.06 -4.04
N LEU A 35 1.09 -1.29 -4.55
CA LEU A 35 2.31 -2.07 -4.40
C LEU A 35 3.50 -1.43 -5.10
N ASP A 36 3.29 -0.78 -6.26
CA ASP A 36 4.36 -0.05 -6.93
C ASP A 36 4.93 1.07 -6.05
N VAL A 37 4.07 1.80 -5.34
CA VAL A 37 4.52 2.83 -4.41
C VAL A 37 5.31 2.21 -3.26
N LEU A 38 4.85 1.08 -2.73
CA LEU A 38 5.57 0.38 -1.66
C LEU A 38 6.96 -0.09 -2.10
N VAL A 39 7.09 -0.55 -3.35
CA VAL A 39 8.40 -0.91 -3.92
C VAL A 39 9.29 0.32 -4.03
N ASP A 40 8.78 1.40 -4.62
CA ASP A 40 9.55 2.62 -4.84
C ASP A 40 10.03 3.24 -3.53
N GLU A 41 9.22 3.13 -2.48
CA GLU A 41 9.58 3.67 -1.17
C GLU A 41 10.40 2.70 -0.32
N GLY A 42 10.70 1.51 -0.86
CA GLY A 42 11.57 0.55 -0.19
C GLY A 42 10.93 -0.28 0.89
N TYR A 43 9.61 -0.39 0.92
CA TYR A 43 8.88 -1.15 1.94
C TYR A 43 8.72 -2.63 1.62
N ILE A 44 8.68 -2.98 0.33
CA ILE A 44 8.63 -4.38 -0.12
C ILE A 44 9.67 -4.59 -1.20
N ARG A 45 10.02 -5.85 -1.46
CA ARG A 45 11.02 -6.17 -2.48
C ARG A 45 10.47 -6.07 -3.89
N GLY A 46 9.22 -6.43 -4.09
CA GLY A 46 8.59 -6.40 -5.39
C GLY A 46 7.27 -7.14 -5.39
N HIS A 47 6.65 -7.21 -6.56
CA HIS A 47 5.44 -7.98 -6.77
C HIS A 47 5.40 -8.45 -8.22
N GLU A 48 4.68 -9.54 -8.46
CA GLU A 48 4.53 -10.08 -9.80
C GLU A 48 3.19 -10.76 -9.99
N PRO A 49 2.70 -10.86 -11.23
CA PRO A 49 1.47 -11.62 -11.50
C PRO A 49 1.61 -13.07 -11.09
N ALA A 50 0.53 -13.62 -10.58
CA ALA A 50 0.46 -15.02 -10.17
C ALA A 50 -0.93 -15.56 -10.43
N VAL A 51 -1.11 -16.86 -10.20
CA VAL A 51 -2.42 -17.50 -10.27
C VAL A 51 -2.73 -18.03 -8.87
N GLY A 52 -3.88 -17.64 -8.34
CA GLY A 52 -4.31 -18.08 -7.03
C GLY A 52 -4.72 -19.56 -7.02
N LYS A 53 -4.93 -20.10 -5.82
CA LYS A 53 -5.35 -21.50 -5.65
C LYS A 53 -6.68 -21.82 -6.32
N ASP A 54 -7.52 -20.81 -6.47
CA ASP A 54 -8.83 -20.93 -7.13
C ASP A 54 -8.76 -20.75 -8.64
N GLY A 55 -7.55 -20.55 -9.20
CA GLY A 55 -7.37 -20.35 -10.64
C GLY A 55 -7.58 -18.92 -11.10
N HIS A 56 -7.91 -17.98 -10.20
CA HIS A 56 -8.11 -16.57 -10.56
C HIS A 56 -6.78 -15.79 -10.54
N PRO A 57 -6.70 -14.69 -11.29
CA PRO A 57 -5.51 -13.86 -11.28
C PRO A 57 -5.20 -13.33 -9.87
N ALA A 58 -3.93 -13.37 -9.51
CA ALA A 58 -3.45 -12.91 -8.22
C ALA A 58 -2.15 -12.12 -8.40
N ILE A 59 -1.71 -11.48 -7.33
CA ILE A 59 -0.41 -10.82 -7.26
C ILE A 59 0.38 -11.48 -6.15
N GLU A 60 1.60 -11.90 -6.44
CA GLU A 60 2.51 -12.39 -5.42
C GLU A 60 3.39 -11.23 -4.95
N ILE A 61 3.35 -10.97 -3.66
CA ILE A 61 4.06 -9.86 -3.04
C ILE A 61 5.28 -10.41 -2.33
N SER A 62 6.47 -9.90 -2.66
CA SER A 62 7.72 -10.30 -2.01
C SER A 62 8.00 -9.33 -0.87
N LEU A 63 7.93 -9.83 0.35
CA LEU A 63 8.09 -9.02 1.56
C LEU A 63 9.57 -8.74 1.84
N LYS A 64 9.82 -7.71 2.63
CA LYS A 64 11.17 -7.25 2.91
C LYS A 64 11.42 -7.24 4.40
N TYR A 65 12.56 -7.80 4.80
CA TYR A 65 13.01 -7.85 6.18
C TYR A 65 14.41 -7.29 6.27
N PHE A 66 14.72 -6.70 7.39
CA PHE A 66 16.06 -6.28 7.72
C PHE A 66 16.42 -6.84 9.08
N ASP A 67 17.47 -7.67 9.13
CA ASP A 67 17.95 -8.29 10.36
C ASP A 67 16.84 -9.04 11.11
N GLY A 68 16.00 -9.77 10.35
CA GLY A 68 14.91 -10.57 10.90
C GLY A 68 13.64 -9.79 11.24
N THR A 69 13.64 -8.46 11.04
CA THR A 69 12.52 -7.59 11.38
C THR A 69 11.85 -7.09 10.09
N PRO A 70 10.50 -7.10 10.00
CA PRO A 70 9.82 -6.55 8.85
C PRO A 70 10.17 -5.08 8.63
N VAL A 71 10.40 -4.69 7.38
CA VAL A 71 10.67 -3.29 7.03
C VAL A 71 9.42 -2.44 7.27
N ILE A 72 8.24 -2.95 6.93
CA ILE A 72 6.99 -2.27 7.27
C ILE A 72 6.72 -2.48 8.75
N ARG A 73 6.79 -1.41 9.53
CA ARG A 73 6.48 -1.45 10.96
C ARG A 73 5.01 -1.22 11.22
N GLU A 74 4.36 -0.39 10.38
CA GLU A 74 2.97 -0.06 10.53
C GLU A 74 2.38 0.19 9.15
N ILE A 75 1.22 -0.39 8.87
CA ILE A 75 0.48 -0.14 7.65
C ILE A 75 -0.99 -0.04 8.00
N LYS A 76 -1.61 1.10 7.69
CA LYS A 76 -2.98 1.40 8.09
C LYS A 76 -3.82 1.86 6.92
N ARG A 77 -5.02 1.32 6.83
CA ARG A 77 -6.05 1.79 5.90
C ARG A 77 -6.60 3.12 6.41
N VAL A 78 -6.72 4.11 5.54
CA VAL A 78 -7.31 5.41 5.88
C VAL A 78 -8.67 5.54 5.23
N SER A 79 -8.75 5.65 3.90
CA SER A 79 -10.01 5.74 3.18
C SER A 79 -10.62 4.36 3.03
N LYS A 80 -11.87 4.19 3.42
CA LYS A 80 -12.57 2.90 3.41
C LYS A 80 -13.87 3.02 2.62
N PRO A 81 -14.43 1.91 2.10
CA PRO A 81 -15.70 1.98 1.36
C PRO A 81 -16.84 2.68 2.10
N GLY A 82 -16.92 2.50 3.42
CA GLY A 82 -17.94 3.16 4.24
C GLY A 82 -17.59 4.57 4.69
N ARG A 83 -16.35 5.00 4.46
CA ARG A 83 -15.87 6.30 4.95
C ARG A 83 -14.70 6.75 4.09
N ARG A 84 -15.02 7.31 2.92
CA ARG A 84 -13.98 7.82 2.01
C ARG A 84 -13.33 9.07 2.57
N VAL A 85 -12.01 9.20 2.39
CA VAL A 85 -11.23 10.33 2.87
C VAL A 85 -10.50 10.97 1.69
N TYR A 86 -10.93 12.18 1.34
CA TYR A 86 -10.33 12.99 0.27
C TYR A 86 -9.70 14.22 0.89
N MET A 87 -8.50 14.57 0.44
CA MET A 87 -7.77 15.71 0.97
C MET A 87 -7.13 16.52 -0.16
N GLY A 88 -7.15 17.84 -0.01
CA GLY A 88 -6.35 18.72 -0.85
C GLY A 88 -4.86 18.54 -0.54
N VAL A 89 -4.01 18.96 -1.47
CA VAL A 89 -2.56 18.74 -1.37
C VAL A 89 -1.98 19.29 -0.06
N LYS A 90 -2.53 20.42 0.43
CA LYS A 90 -2.03 21.03 1.66
C LYS A 90 -2.41 20.28 2.93
N ASP A 91 -3.45 19.45 2.84
CA ASP A 91 -4.01 18.75 4.00
C ASP A 91 -3.52 17.30 4.12
N ILE A 92 -2.80 16.80 3.11
CA ILE A 92 -2.29 15.43 3.14
C ILE A 92 -1.26 15.31 4.28
N PRO A 93 -1.48 14.40 5.24
CA PRO A 93 -0.61 14.31 6.41
C PRO A 93 0.77 13.76 6.07
N SER A 94 1.79 14.25 6.76
CA SER A 94 3.09 13.61 6.78
C SER A 94 3.06 12.52 7.85
N VAL A 95 3.59 11.35 7.51
CA VAL A 95 3.65 10.21 8.42
C VAL A 95 5.00 10.22 9.11
N ARG A 96 4.98 10.22 10.46
CA ARG A 96 6.21 10.21 11.25
C ARG A 96 7.21 11.27 10.79
N GLN A 97 6.74 12.49 10.56
CA GLN A 97 7.58 13.63 10.17
C GLN A 97 8.38 13.37 8.89
N GLY A 98 7.78 12.65 7.96
CA GLY A 98 8.42 12.34 6.67
C GLY A 98 9.18 11.04 6.63
N LEU A 99 9.29 10.30 7.73
CA LEU A 99 9.93 8.99 7.75
C LEU A 99 9.05 7.89 7.16
N GLY A 100 7.73 8.09 7.17
CA GLY A 100 6.78 7.20 6.53
C GLY A 100 6.15 7.85 5.32
N VAL A 101 5.14 7.20 4.73
CA VAL A 101 4.42 7.71 3.56
C VAL A 101 2.92 7.57 3.70
N SER A 102 2.18 8.55 3.13
CA SER A 102 0.78 8.38 2.79
C SER A 102 0.71 7.99 1.32
N ILE A 103 -0.11 7.01 0.98
CA ILE A 103 -0.34 6.62 -0.41
C ILE A 103 -1.66 7.21 -0.85
N VAL A 104 -1.62 8.02 -1.91
CA VAL A 104 -2.75 8.84 -2.34
C VAL A 104 -3.13 8.50 -3.77
N SER A 105 -4.42 8.32 -4.01
CA SER A 105 -4.96 8.16 -5.36
C SER A 105 -5.35 9.54 -5.88
N THR A 106 -4.62 10.01 -6.89
CA THR A 106 -4.80 11.34 -7.47
C THR A 106 -5.28 11.23 -8.92
N PRO A 107 -5.75 12.35 -9.52
CA PRO A 107 -6.06 12.34 -10.96
C PRO A 107 -4.87 11.98 -11.84
N GLN A 108 -3.64 12.09 -11.35
CA GLN A 108 -2.44 11.75 -12.09
C GLN A 108 -1.91 10.36 -11.75
N GLY A 109 -2.61 9.61 -10.90
CA GLY A 109 -2.24 8.25 -10.52
C GLY A 109 -2.10 8.07 -9.02
N VAL A 110 -1.78 6.84 -8.63
CA VAL A 110 -1.51 6.50 -7.23
C VAL A 110 -0.05 6.83 -6.93
N MET A 111 0.19 7.60 -5.88
CA MET A 111 1.54 8.08 -5.58
C MET A 111 1.71 8.32 -4.08
N SER A 112 2.96 8.53 -3.67
CA SER A 112 3.27 8.93 -2.29
C SER A 112 2.85 10.37 -2.05
N ASP A 113 2.70 10.75 -0.78
CA ASP A 113 2.40 12.12 -0.39
C ASP A 113 3.49 13.11 -0.87
N ALA A 114 4.75 12.69 -0.84
CA ALA A 114 5.85 13.54 -1.33
C ALA A 114 5.70 13.84 -2.83
N HIS A 115 5.39 12.83 -3.64
CA HIS A 115 5.14 13.01 -5.06
C HIS A 115 3.90 13.85 -5.32
N ALA A 116 2.83 13.66 -4.52
CA ALA A 116 1.61 14.45 -4.67
C ALA A 116 1.89 15.93 -4.38
N ARG A 117 2.71 16.23 -3.37
CA ARG A 117 3.11 17.61 -3.08
C ARG A 117 3.92 18.22 -4.21
N THR A 118 4.88 17.47 -4.76
CA THR A 118 5.67 17.92 -5.91
C THR A 118 4.80 18.19 -7.12
N ALA A 119 3.82 17.32 -7.38
CA ALA A 119 2.88 17.48 -8.50
C ALA A 119 1.76 18.48 -8.20
N ASN A 120 1.66 18.95 -6.95
CA ASN A 120 0.63 19.88 -6.48
C ASN A 120 -0.78 19.33 -6.71
N VAL A 121 -1.01 18.07 -6.35
CA VAL A 121 -2.31 17.41 -6.49
C VAL A 121 -2.74 16.76 -5.18
N GLY A 122 -4.03 16.81 -4.91
CA GLY A 122 -4.64 16.08 -3.82
C GLY A 122 -5.41 14.88 -4.33
N GLY A 123 -6.07 14.17 -3.44
CA GLY A 123 -6.87 13.01 -3.81
C GLY A 123 -7.34 12.21 -2.63
N GLU A 124 -7.64 10.95 -2.89
CA GLU A 124 -8.08 10.00 -1.87
C GLU A 124 -6.87 9.44 -1.13
N VAL A 125 -6.82 9.65 0.19
CA VAL A 125 -5.74 9.11 1.03
C VAL A 125 -6.07 7.65 1.33
N LEU A 126 -5.41 6.73 0.65
CA LEU A 126 -5.72 5.30 0.71
C LEU A 126 -5.23 4.65 2.00
N CYS A 127 -3.97 4.88 2.33
CA CYS A 127 -3.35 4.26 3.49
C CYS A 127 -2.09 5.02 3.90
N THR A 128 -1.59 4.68 5.10
CA THR A 128 -0.31 5.21 5.58
C THR A 128 0.60 4.04 5.92
N VAL A 129 1.89 4.22 5.73
CA VAL A 129 2.91 3.19 5.93
C VAL A 129 4.10 3.80 6.66
N PHE A 130 4.60 3.04 7.60
CA PHE A 130 5.82 3.40 8.32
C PHE A 130 6.67 2.19 8.58
#